data_efc27bb8ac7ec6d99210c07f383b932f
#
_entry.id   efc27bb8ac7ec6d99210c07f383b932f
#
_cell.length_a   1.000
_cell.length_b   1.000
_cell.length_c   1.000
_cell.angle_alpha   90.00
_cell.angle_beta   90.00
_cell.angle_gamma   90.00
#
_symmetry.space_group_name_H-M   'P 1'
#
loop_
_entity.id
_entity.type
_entity.pdbx_description
1 polymer ?
#
loop_
_entity_poly.entity_id
_entity_poly.type
_entity_poly.pdbx_seq_one_letter_code
_entity_poly.pdbx_strand_id
1 'polypeptide(L)'
;MIADRLGLGKPSYEGPTGLVGVLHDHLDKEGIPIISLRVSVPHYVPGPPNPEATRSLLSRLELVTGVETFHAELNKAADDWRQRIHTAVTNDPEMSSYVEELEKRVDESEIMPSGDDLAAELEAFLRDKRTE
;
A
#
# COMPACT_ATOMS: atom_id res chain seq x y z
N MET A 1 12.98 -2.62 -12.66
CA MET A 1 12.80 -1.19 -12.24
C MET A 1 13.13 -1.04 -10.75
N ILE A 2 13.41 0.21 -10.25
CA ILE A 2 13.74 0.44 -8.83
C ILE A 2 12.56 0.02 -7.93
N ALA A 3 11.33 0.29 -8.35
CA ALA A 3 10.11 -0.08 -7.61
C ALA A 3 10.03 -1.58 -7.32
N ASP A 4 10.32 -2.43 -8.31
CA ASP A 4 10.26 -3.90 -8.16
C ASP A 4 11.31 -4.40 -7.17
N ARG A 5 12.50 -3.77 -7.15
CA ARG A 5 13.59 -4.12 -6.20
C ARG A 5 13.25 -3.73 -4.76
N LEU A 6 12.37 -2.77 -4.58
CA LEU A 6 11.94 -2.25 -3.28
C LEU A 6 10.61 -2.87 -2.80
N GLY A 7 10.03 -3.81 -3.57
CA GLY A 7 8.74 -4.41 -3.27
C GLY A 7 7.59 -3.38 -3.22
N LEU A 8 7.69 -2.32 -4.04
CA LEU A 8 6.64 -1.31 -4.12
C LEU A 8 5.59 -1.77 -5.14
N GLY A 9 4.35 -1.92 -4.68
CA GLY A 9 3.22 -2.28 -5.53
C GLY A 9 2.96 -1.25 -6.62
N LYS A 10 2.48 -1.71 -7.77
CA LYS A 10 1.98 -0.82 -8.82
C LYS A 10 0.59 -0.32 -8.42
N PRO A 11 0.26 0.96 -8.67
CA PRO A 11 -1.09 1.45 -8.44
C PRO A 11 -2.06 0.72 -9.39
N SER A 12 -3.11 0.13 -8.82
CA SER A 12 -4.19 -0.53 -9.58
C SER A 12 -5.39 0.40 -9.86
N TYR A 13 -5.30 1.65 -9.42
CA TYR A 13 -6.40 2.60 -9.57
C TYR A 13 -6.44 3.16 -10.98
N GLU A 14 -7.55 2.92 -11.68
CA GLU A 14 -7.92 3.54 -12.95
C GLU A 14 -9.12 4.46 -12.71
N GLY A 15 -8.92 5.77 -12.82
CA GLY A 15 -9.99 6.75 -12.59
C GLY A 15 -9.52 8.19 -12.72
N PRO A 16 -10.39 9.18 -12.42
CA PRO A 16 -10.04 10.59 -12.50
C PRO A 16 -8.79 10.89 -11.68
N THR A 17 -7.77 11.42 -12.32
CA THR A 17 -6.51 11.78 -11.67
C THR A 17 -6.54 13.21 -11.19
N GLY A 18 -6.11 13.44 -9.94
CA GLY A 18 -5.88 14.78 -9.43
C GLY A 18 -4.59 15.40 -10.00
N LEU A 19 -4.26 16.60 -9.51
CA LEU A 19 -3.06 17.36 -9.95
C LEU A 19 -1.78 16.51 -9.97
N VAL A 20 -1.59 15.63 -8.99
CA VAL A 20 -0.43 14.73 -8.91
C VAL A 20 -0.37 13.78 -10.12
N GLY A 21 -1.52 13.23 -10.54
CA GLY A 21 -1.57 12.35 -11.72
C GLY A 21 -1.24 13.09 -13.01
N VAL A 22 -1.74 14.32 -13.17
CA VAL A 22 -1.41 15.18 -14.32
C VAL A 22 0.08 15.52 -14.35
N LEU A 23 0.66 15.82 -13.18
CA LEU A 23 2.10 16.08 -13.05
C LEU A 23 2.93 14.85 -13.44
N HIS A 24 2.53 13.66 -13.00
CA HIS A 24 3.20 12.41 -13.37
C HIS A 24 3.16 12.18 -14.88
N ASP A 25 2.00 12.31 -15.52
CA ASP A 25 1.83 12.15 -16.97
C ASP A 25 2.71 13.15 -17.75
N HIS A 26 2.76 14.40 -17.29
CA HIS A 26 3.58 15.43 -17.93
C HIS A 26 5.08 15.10 -17.81
N LEU A 27 5.56 14.77 -16.62
CA LEU A 27 6.98 14.46 -16.39
C LEU A 27 7.42 13.19 -17.12
N ASP A 28 6.55 12.17 -17.19
CA ASP A 28 6.81 10.94 -17.94
C ASP A 28 6.96 11.22 -19.43
N LYS A 29 6.12 12.08 -20.02
CA LYS A 29 6.23 12.55 -21.40
C LYS A 29 7.51 13.31 -21.69
N GLU A 30 8.03 14.03 -20.70
CA GLU A 30 9.32 14.73 -20.77
C GLU A 30 10.53 13.80 -20.52
N GLY A 31 10.29 12.50 -20.29
CA GLY A 31 11.33 11.51 -20.02
C GLY A 31 11.99 11.65 -18.65
N ILE A 32 11.34 12.33 -17.71
CA ILE A 32 11.84 12.52 -16.34
C ILE A 32 11.35 11.34 -15.49
N PRO A 33 12.25 10.50 -14.95
CA PRO A 33 11.86 9.37 -14.13
C PRO A 33 11.22 9.84 -12.82
N ILE A 34 10.08 9.24 -12.47
CA ILE A 34 9.29 9.61 -11.29
C ILE A 34 9.10 8.38 -10.40
N ILE A 35 9.16 8.61 -9.10
CA ILE A 35 8.75 7.63 -8.08
C ILE A 35 7.72 8.32 -7.17
N SER A 36 6.56 7.70 -7.01
CA SER A 36 5.55 8.12 -6.05
C SER A 36 5.56 7.20 -4.84
N LEU A 37 5.79 7.75 -3.67
CA LEU A 37 5.69 7.02 -2.41
C LEU A 37 4.36 7.36 -1.75
N ARG A 38 3.62 6.33 -1.39
CA ARG A 38 2.32 6.45 -0.71
C ARG A 38 2.28 5.47 0.45
N VAL A 39 1.56 5.83 1.50
CA VAL A 39 1.26 4.95 2.63
C VAL A 39 -0.24 4.86 2.78
N SER A 40 -0.74 3.65 2.90
CA SER A 40 -2.15 3.41 3.21
C SER A 40 -2.36 3.61 4.70
N VAL A 41 -3.39 4.38 5.05
CA VAL A 41 -3.81 4.60 6.45
C VAL A 41 -5.25 4.11 6.56
N PRO A 42 -5.54 3.18 7.48
CA PRO A 42 -6.90 2.73 7.69
C PRO A 42 -7.82 3.90 8.05
N HIS A 43 -9.04 3.90 7.53
CA HIS A 43 -9.98 5.01 7.73
C HIS A 43 -10.50 5.15 9.17
N TYR A 44 -10.40 4.09 9.98
CA TYR A 44 -10.74 4.13 11.41
C TYR A 44 -9.65 4.79 12.26
N VAL A 45 -8.49 5.06 11.68
CA VAL A 45 -7.39 5.72 12.38
C VAL A 45 -7.62 7.23 12.38
N PRO A 46 -7.45 7.92 13.53
CA PRO A 46 -7.57 9.36 13.59
C PRO A 46 -6.66 10.10 12.60
N GLY A 47 -7.10 11.25 12.15
CA GLY A 47 -6.30 12.13 11.29
C GLY A 47 -4.94 12.54 11.91
N PRO A 48 -4.19 13.41 11.21
CA PRO A 48 -2.87 13.86 11.66
C PRO A 48 -2.86 14.36 13.12
N PRO A 49 -1.74 14.14 13.83
CA PRO A 49 -0.47 13.55 13.36
C PRO A 49 -0.49 12.01 13.35
N ASN A 50 0.10 11.43 12.29
CA ASN A 50 0.34 9.99 12.21
C ASN A 50 1.86 9.73 12.09
N PRO A 51 2.57 9.55 13.21
CA PRO A 51 4.02 9.37 13.21
C PRO A 51 4.45 8.04 12.60
N GLU A 52 3.62 6.99 12.64
CA GLU A 52 3.93 5.71 12.00
C GLU A 52 3.96 5.85 10.47
N ALA A 53 2.93 6.48 9.88
CA ALA A 53 2.89 6.73 8.45
C ALA A 53 4.05 7.65 8.00
N THR A 54 4.35 8.68 8.78
CA THR A 54 5.47 9.59 8.50
C THR A 54 6.81 8.85 8.54
N ARG A 55 7.06 8.06 9.57
CA ARG A 55 8.27 7.26 9.71
C ARG A 55 8.44 6.29 8.54
N SER A 56 7.36 5.60 8.16
CA SER A 56 7.38 4.65 7.04
C SER A 56 7.70 5.34 5.71
N LEU A 57 7.13 6.50 5.43
CA LEU A 57 7.43 7.27 4.22
C LEU A 57 8.88 7.76 4.19
N LEU A 58 9.39 8.29 5.31
CA LEU A 58 10.76 8.77 5.41
C LEU A 58 11.76 7.62 5.25
N SER A 59 11.52 6.46 5.86
CA SER A 59 12.35 5.26 5.68
C SER A 59 12.41 4.83 4.21
N ARG A 60 11.28 4.85 3.49
CA ARG A 60 11.26 4.53 2.05
C ARG A 60 11.92 5.59 1.20
N LEU A 61 11.78 6.87 1.56
CA LEU A 61 12.47 7.97 0.89
C LEU A 61 13.99 7.81 1.00
N GLU A 62 14.48 7.52 2.21
CA GLU A 62 15.91 7.24 2.45
C GLU A 62 16.41 6.07 1.60
N LEU A 63 15.65 4.97 1.54
CA LEU A 63 16.01 3.80 0.74
C LEU A 63 16.08 4.11 -0.76
N VAL A 64 15.19 4.97 -1.26
CA VAL A 64 15.14 5.36 -2.69
C VAL A 64 16.22 6.35 -3.06
N THR A 65 16.48 7.33 -2.19
CA THR A 65 17.35 8.47 -2.51
C THR A 65 18.77 8.33 -1.97
N GLY A 66 18.98 7.49 -0.95
CA GLY A 66 20.22 7.42 -0.17
C GLY A 66 20.45 8.62 0.74
N VAL A 67 19.46 9.52 0.87
CA VAL A 67 19.55 10.70 1.75
C VAL A 67 19.06 10.34 3.13
N GLU A 68 19.88 10.58 4.15
CA GLU A 68 19.50 10.33 5.54
C GLU A 68 18.32 11.20 5.96
N THR A 69 17.26 10.56 6.45
CA THR A 69 16.00 11.24 6.81
C THR A 69 15.77 11.32 8.31
N PHE A 70 16.66 10.75 9.11
CA PHE A 70 16.55 10.68 10.59
C PHE A 70 15.22 10.06 11.08
N HIS A 71 14.61 9.22 10.25
CA HIS A 71 13.31 8.59 10.54
C HIS A 71 13.29 7.78 11.85
N ALA A 72 14.45 7.33 12.31
CA ALA A 72 14.58 6.62 13.58
C ALA A 72 14.20 7.48 14.81
N GLU A 73 14.29 8.81 14.72
CA GLU A 73 13.85 9.72 15.79
C GLU A 73 12.32 9.63 16.03
N LEU A 74 11.57 9.16 15.03
CA LEU A 74 10.12 8.95 15.14
C LEU A 74 9.74 7.60 15.77
N ASN A 75 10.69 6.69 16.02
CA ASN A 75 10.37 5.34 16.51
C ASN A 75 9.52 5.37 17.77
N LYS A 76 9.95 6.15 18.78
CA LYS A 76 9.18 6.26 20.04
C LYS A 76 7.78 6.82 19.82
N ALA A 77 7.65 7.87 19.02
CA ALA A 77 6.34 8.48 18.73
C ALA A 77 5.44 7.52 17.95
N ALA A 78 5.99 6.74 17.03
CA ALA A 78 5.28 5.73 16.28
C ALA A 78 4.81 4.56 17.17
N ASP A 79 5.68 4.10 18.09
CA ASP A 79 5.34 3.05 19.05
C ASP A 79 4.24 3.53 20.03
N ASP A 80 4.38 4.71 20.61
CA ASP A 80 3.39 5.31 21.50
C ASP A 80 2.03 5.51 20.76
N TRP A 81 2.09 5.87 19.49
CA TRP A 81 0.90 6.04 18.65
C TRP A 81 0.22 4.69 18.36
N ARG A 82 0.97 3.66 17.94
CA ARG A 82 0.44 2.30 17.72
C ARG A 82 -0.24 1.74 18.97
N GLN A 83 0.40 1.94 20.14
CA GLN A 83 -0.16 1.50 21.43
C GLN A 83 -1.51 2.18 21.72
N ARG A 84 -1.63 3.49 21.46
CA ARG A 84 -2.89 4.21 21.65
C ARG A 84 -3.99 3.71 20.72
N ILE A 85 -3.68 3.48 19.44
CA ILE A 85 -4.64 2.93 18.48
C ILE A 85 -5.08 1.52 18.90
N HIS A 86 -4.12 0.66 19.23
CA HIS A 86 -4.42 -0.70 19.71
C HIS A 86 -5.35 -0.67 20.93
N THR A 87 -5.04 0.15 21.92
CA THR A 87 -5.88 0.30 23.13
C THR A 87 -7.28 0.81 22.78
N ALA A 88 -7.39 1.78 21.89
CA ALA A 88 -8.70 2.32 21.49
C ALA A 88 -9.55 1.26 20.78
N VAL A 89 -8.96 0.49 19.86
CA VAL A 89 -9.65 -0.61 19.14
C VAL A 89 -10.05 -1.71 20.12
N THR A 90 -9.15 -2.15 21.01
CA THR A 90 -9.42 -3.25 21.94
C THR A 90 -10.51 -2.92 22.98
N ASN A 91 -10.62 -1.65 23.36
CA ASN A 91 -11.63 -1.19 24.33
C ASN A 91 -13.02 -0.97 23.72
N ASP A 92 -13.15 -1.06 22.40
CA ASP A 92 -14.41 -0.92 21.69
C ASP A 92 -14.74 -2.21 20.93
N PRO A 93 -15.71 -3.02 21.41
CA PRO A 93 -16.03 -4.30 20.78
C PRO A 93 -16.54 -4.19 19.34
N GLU A 94 -17.24 -3.11 18.99
CA GLU A 94 -17.72 -2.88 17.62
C GLU A 94 -16.54 -2.57 16.70
N MET A 95 -15.62 -1.71 17.16
CA MET A 95 -14.42 -1.38 16.44
C MET A 95 -13.48 -2.61 16.29
N SER A 96 -13.34 -3.41 17.35
CA SER A 96 -12.53 -4.64 17.29
C SER A 96 -13.07 -5.61 16.23
N SER A 97 -14.37 -5.90 16.26
CA SER A 97 -15.01 -6.78 15.26
C SER A 97 -14.87 -6.23 13.83
N TYR A 98 -14.98 -4.92 13.69
CA TYR A 98 -14.83 -4.28 12.39
C TYR A 98 -13.38 -4.37 11.85
N VAL A 99 -12.39 -4.18 12.71
CA VAL A 99 -10.97 -4.33 12.33
C VAL A 99 -10.66 -5.77 11.94
N GLU A 100 -11.13 -6.76 12.72
CA GLU A 100 -10.99 -8.18 12.41
C GLU A 100 -11.59 -8.53 11.03
N GLU A 101 -12.76 -7.98 10.70
CA GLU A 101 -13.38 -8.19 9.40
C GLU A 101 -12.56 -7.57 8.26
N LEU A 102 -11.96 -6.39 8.49
CA LEU A 102 -11.08 -5.75 7.51
C LEU A 102 -9.79 -6.55 7.29
N GLU A 103 -9.15 -7.01 8.35
CA GLU A 103 -7.95 -7.85 8.28
C GLU A 103 -8.23 -9.12 7.49
N LYS A 104 -9.34 -9.81 7.79
CA LYS A 104 -9.76 -11.00 7.04
C LYS A 104 -9.94 -10.72 5.54
N ARG A 105 -10.54 -9.59 5.17
CA ARG A 105 -10.71 -9.20 3.77
C ARG A 105 -9.39 -8.93 3.07
N VAL A 106 -8.41 -8.35 3.77
CA VAL A 106 -7.06 -8.11 3.23
C VAL A 106 -6.37 -9.45 3.01
N ASP A 107 -6.36 -10.33 4.00
CA ASP A 107 -5.77 -11.67 3.90
C ASP A 107 -6.40 -12.47 2.75
N GLU A 108 -7.72 -12.44 2.61
CA GLU A 108 -8.43 -13.09 1.50
C GLU A 108 -8.06 -12.48 0.15
N SER A 109 -7.83 -11.16 0.06
CA SER A 109 -7.44 -10.49 -1.17
C SER A 109 -6.00 -10.79 -1.59
N GLU A 110 -5.11 -11.01 -0.62
CA GLU A 110 -3.72 -11.43 -0.88
C GLU A 110 -3.64 -12.89 -1.38
N ILE A 111 -4.62 -13.73 -1.01
CA ILE A 111 -4.72 -15.13 -1.45
C ILE A 111 -5.37 -15.24 -2.84
N MET A 112 -6.11 -14.21 -3.29
CA MET A 112 -6.73 -14.25 -4.62
C MET A 112 -5.65 -14.25 -5.72
N PRO A 113 -5.73 -15.22 -6.67
CA PRO A 113 -4.83 -15.24 -7.81
C PRO A 113 -4.88 -13.91 -8.56
N SER A 114 -3.74 -13.48 -9.07
CA SER A 114 -3.70 -12.28 -9.92
C SER A 114 -4.58 -12.47 -11.17
N GLY A 115 -5.02 -11.37 -11.79
CA GLY A 115 -5.76 -11.46 -13.06
C GLY A 115 -5.02 -12.27 -14.12
N ASP A 116 -3.69 -12.25 -14.12
CA ASP A 116 -2.83 -13.02 -15.00
C ASP A 116 -2.86 -14.52 -14.67
N ASP A 117 -2.90 -14.89 -13.39
CA ASP A 117 -3.03 -16.29 -12.95
C ASP A 117 -4.40 -16.85 -13.34
N LEU A 118 -5.48 -16.08 -13.16
CA LEU A 118 -6.84 -16.45 -13.58
C LEU A 118 -6.94 -16.59 -15.11
N ALA A 119 -6.30 -15.71 -15.85
CA ALA A 119 -6.25 -15.79 -17.31
C ALA A 119 -5.49 -17.05 -17.77
N ALA A 120 -4.35 -17.36 -17.14
CA ALA A 120 -3.57 -18.56 -17.43
C ALA A 120 -4.34 -19.84 -17.11
N GLU A 121 -5.07 -19.87 -16.00
CA GLU A 121 -5.91 -21.01 -15.60
C GLU A 121 -7.09 -21.20 -16.56
N LEU A 122 -7.73 -20.10 -16.98
CA LEU A 122 -8.78 -20.13 -18.00
C LEU A 122 -8.27 -20.61 -19.36
N GLU A 123 -7.11 -20.14 -19.80
CA GLU A 123 -6.47 -20.60 -21.04
C GLU A 123 -6.12 -22.09 -20.97
N ALA A 124 -5.61 -22.57 -19.84
CA ALA A 124 -5.32 -23.98 -19.62
C ALA A 124 -6.60 -24.83 -19.73
N PHE A 125 -7.68 -24.41 -19.06
CA PHE A 125 -8.98 -25.06 -19.12
C PHE A 125 -9.58 -25.10 -20.53
N LEU A 126 -9.49 -24.00 -21.27
CA LEU A 126 -9.98 -23.93 -22.66
C LEU A 126 -9.15 -24.79 -23.64
N ARG A 127 -7.86 -24.95 -23.35
CA ARG A 127 -6.97 -25.80 -24.14
C ARG A 127 -7.30 -27.27 -23.93
N ASP A 128 -7.57 -27.71 -22.72
CA ASP A 128 -7.94 -29.07 -22.36
C ASP A 128 -9.28 -29.48 -23.02
N LYS A 129 -10.28 -28.59 -23.00
CA LYS A 129 -11.59 -28.82 -23.68
C LYS A 129 -11.53 -28.83 -25.22
N ARG A 130 -10.46 -28.34 -25.84
CA ARG A 130 -10.28 -28.37 -27.29
C ARG A 130 -9.63 -29.67 -27.77
N THR A 131 -9.16 -30.49 -26.85
CA THR A 131 -8.43 -31.77 -27.17
C THR A 131 -9.32 -32.99 -27.00
N GLU A 132 -10.57 -32.85 -26.54
CA GLU A 132 -11.66 -33.82 -26.55
C GLU A 132 -12.55 -33.63 -27.80
#